data_137d60b97376fce125dc1b861d0f39d2
#
_entry.id   137d60b97376fce125dc1b861d0f39d2
#
_cell.length_a   1.000
_cell.length_b   1.000
_cell.length_c   1.000
_cell.angle_alpha   90.00
_cell.angle_beta   90.00
_cell.angle_gamma   90.00
#
_symmetry.space_group_name_H-M   'P 1'
#
loop_
_entity.id
_entity.type
_entity.pdbx_description
1 polymer ?
#
loop_
_entity_poly.entity_id
_entity_poly.type
_entity_poly.pdbx_seq_one_letter_code
_entity_poly.pdbx_strand_id
1 'polypeptide(L)'
;MSILELGSLQLTLFAMMLIGALLKKKDIIDENGKKCLSDLCINVVIPCNIFKSCLIELDAGVLKSCAMLFVSAVIMQLLCLVLNRFLFERYDPQRKKVLQYCTIVPMSDFLGNPIAEGIYNEVGVLYTSIFLIPMRIVMWSVGTTYFVAGETVEKKKLIKNVLTHPCLVAIYLGLLCMVTQVQLPSVILNTVKYIGNCNSMLTLPLWAYAVG
;
A
#
# COMPACT_ATOMS: atom_id res chain seq x y z
N MET A 1 -19.40 12.90 -6.37
CA MET A 1 -18.28 13.62 -7.01
C MET A 1 -18.67 13.98 -8.44
N SER A 2 -18.50 15.25 -8.82
CA SER A 2 -18.73 15.67 -10.21
C SER A 2 -17.52 15.27 -11.08
N ILE A 3 -17.73 15.21 -12.42
CA ILE A 3 -16.65 14.91 -13.38
C ILE A 3 -15.52 15.95 -13.26
N LEU A 4 -15.85 17.19 -12.94
CA LEU A 4 -14.89 18.27 -12.75
C LEU A 4 -14.04 18.07 -11.48
N GLU A 5 -14.61 17.61 -10.38
CA GLU A 5 -13.89 17.28 -9.15
C GLU A 5 -12.94 16.10 -9.36
N LEU A 6 -13.39 15.07 -10.11
CA LEU A 6 -12.53 13.95 -10.48
C LEU A 6 -11.36 14.40 -11.38
N GLY A 7 -11.63 15.29 -12.33
CA GLY A 7 -10.60 15.88 -13.19
C GLY A 7 -9.58 16.70 -12.41
N SER A 8 -10.02 17.52 -11.46
CA SER A 8 -9.13 18.31 -10.59
C SER A 8 -8.26 17.44 -9.69
N LEU A 9 -8.82 16.34 -9.15
CA LEU A 9 -8.04 15.36 -8.38
C LEU A 9 -6.95 14.73 -9.25
N GLN A 10 -7.29 14.26 -10.45
CA GLN A 10 -6.34 13.68 -11.39
C GLN A 10 -5.20 14.67 -11.72
N LEU A 11 -5.53 15.90 -12.04
CA LEU A 11 -4.54 16.95 -12.33
C LEU A 11 -3.62 17.21 -11.14
N THR A 12 -4.15 17.22 -9.92
CA THR A 12 -3.36 17.37 -8.69
C THR A 12 -2.37 16.22 -8.52
N LEU A 13 -2.82 14.98 -8.72
CA LEU A 13 -1.95 13.81 -8.63
C LEU A 13 -0.85 13.84 -9.71
N PHE A 14 -1.18 14.23 -10.95
CA PHE A 14 -0.19 14.40 -12.01
C PHE A 14 0.80 15.53 -11.71
N ALA A 15 0.35 16.65 -11.14
CA ALA A 15 1.24 17.74 -10.74
C ALA A 15 2.24 17.29 -9.67
N MET A 16 1.81 16.50 -8.69
CA MET A 16 2.71 15.90 -7.69
C MET A 16 3.74 14.96 -8.33
N MET A 17 3.33 14.15 -9.31
CA MET A 17 4.26 13.29 -10.05
C MET A 17 5.27 14.10 -10.88
N LEU A 18 4.83 15.19 -11.52
CA LEU A 18 5.73 16.10 -12.25
C LEU A 18 6.76 16.74 -11.34
N ILE A 19 6.39 17.12 -10.12
CA ILE A 19 7.34 17.63 -9.11
C ILE A 19 8.41 16.57 -8.84
N GLY A 20 8.05 15.31 -8.66
CA GLY A 20 9.00 14.22 -8.46
C GLY A 20 9.98 14.05 -9.63
N ALA A 21 9.47 14.09 -10.85
CA ALA A 21 10.30 14.05 -12.07
C ALA A 21 11.24 15.25 -12.18
N LEU A 22 10.79 16.45 -11.77
CA LEU A 22 11.62 17.66 -11.75
C LEU A 22 12.72 17.58 -10.69
N LEU A 23 12.43 17.03 -9.51
CA LEU A 23 13.41 16.82 -8.44
C LEU A 23 14.53 15.87 -8.91
N LYS A 24 14.16 14.80 -9.64
CA LYS A 24 15.13 13.91 -10.29
C LYS A 24 15.99 14.65 -11.32
N LYS A 25 15.35 15.37 -12.26
CA LYS A 25 16.06 16.07 -13.33
C LYS A 25 17.02 17.15 -12.81
N LYS A 26 16.75 17.71 -11.63
CA LYS A 26 17.60 18.71 -10.97
C LYS A 26 18.63 18.13 -10.00
N ASP A 27 18.73 16.79 -9.91
CA ASP A 27 19.60 16.08 -8.97
C ASP A 27 19.48 16.57 -7.50
N ILE A 28 18.28 17.03 -7.12
CA ILE A 28 18.00 17.48 -5.74
C ILE A 28 17.94 16.29 -4.80
N ILE A 29 17.47 15.15 -5.28
CA ILE A 29 17.43 13.87 -4.56
C ILE A 29 18.38 12.92 -5.30
N ASP A 30 19.37 12.39 -4.59
CA ASP A 30 20.24 11.32 -5.08
C ASP A 30 19.62 9.93 -4.78
N GLU A 31 20.27 8.85 -5.24
CA GLU A 31 19.78 7.49 -5.01
C GLU A 31 19.74 7.12 -3.50
N ASN A 32 20.63 7.68 -2.68
CA ASN A 32 20.61 7.48 -1.23
C ASN A 32 19.44 8.23 -0.58
N GLY A 33 19.18 9.44 -1.02
CA GLY A 33 18.03 10.25 -0.60
C GLY A 33 16.71 9.58 -0.95
N LYS A 34 16.59 9.02 -2.17
CA LYS A 34 15.44 8.22 -2.60
C LYS A 34 15.21 7.02 -1.67
N LYS A 35 16.27 6.26 -1.38
CA LYS A 35 16.17 5.11 -0.48
C LYS A 35 15.71 5.53 0.92
N CYS A 36 16.32 6.56 1.49
CA CYS A 36 15.95 7.09 2.80
C CYS A 36 14.48 7.55 2.84
N LEU A 37 14.02 8.29 1.82
CA LEU A 37 12.62 8.73 1.73
C LEU A 37 11.66 7.55 1.55
N SER A 38 12.02 6.56 0.75
CA SER A 38 11.21 5.35 0.56
C SER A 38 11.10 4.55 1.86
N ASP A 39 12.19 4.39 2.59
CA ASP A 39 12.20 3.70 3.89
C ASP A 39 11.36 4.47 4.92
N LEU A 40 11.43 5.80 4.95
CA LEU A 40 10.58 6.63 5.78
C LEU A 40 9.10 6.48 5.43
N CYS A 41 8.77 6.49 4.15
CA CYS A 41 7.38 6.30 3.69
C CYS A 41 6.84 4.93 4.12
N ILE A 42 7.59 3.85 3.86
CA ILE A 42 7.13 2.49 4.11
C ILE A 42 7.02 2.18 5.61
N ASN A 43 7.96 2.68 6.41
CA ASN A 43 8.04 2.33 7.82
C ASN A 43 7.28 3.29 8.75
N VAL A 44 7.00 4.53 8.31
CA VAL A 44 6.38 5.54 9.18
C VAL A 44 5.13 6.14 8.56
N VAL A 45 5.24 6.72 7.36
CA VAL A 45 4.15 7.54 6.79
C VAL A 45 2.96 6.67 6.39
N ILE A 46 3.18 5.60 5.64
CA ILE A 46 2.11 4.68 5.20
C ILE A 46 1.45 4.00 6.40
N PRO A 47 2.17 3.43 7.39
CA PRO A 47 1.55 2.91 8.61
C PRO A 47 0.70 3.94 9.37
N CYS A 48 1.18 5.17 9.51
CA CYS A 48 0.41 6.24 10.16
C CYS A 48 -0.86 6.58 9.37
N ASN A 49 -0.79 6.64 8.04
CA ASN A 49 -1.96 6.89 7.21
C ASN A 49 -3.00 5.76 7.31
N ILE A 50 -2.55 4.50 7.31
CA ILE A 50 -3.41 3.33 7.52
C ILE A 50 -4.05 3.37 8.91
N PHE A 51 -3.27 3.63 9.95
CA PHE A 51 -3.79 3.72 11.32
C PHE A 51 -4.80 4.86 11.46
N LYS A 52 -4.49 6.04 10.90
CA LYS A 52 -5.42 7.19 10.84
C LYS A 52 -6.76 6.80 10.22
N SER A 53 -6.76 6.05 9.12
CA SER A 53 -7.97 5.64 8.42
C SER A 53 -8.87 4.68 9.20
N CYS A 54 -8.31 3.99 10.18
CA CYS A 54 -9.07 3.13 11.09
C CYS A 54 -9.70 3.90 12.28
N LEU A 55 -9.34 5.17 12.49
CA LEU A 55 -9.86 6.00 13.59
C LEU A 55 -11.19 6.67 13.21
N ILE A 56 -12.08 5.93 12.59
CA ILE A 56 -13.44 6.33 12.25
C ILE A 56 -14.44 5.65 13.18
N GLU A 57 -15.63 6.21 13.27
CA GLU A 57 -16.73 5.58 14.02
C GLU A 57 -17.12 4.28 13.33
N LEU A 58 -17.28 3.23 14.16
CA LEU A 58 -17.67 1.91 13.68
C LEU A 58 -19.16 1.93 13.31
N ASP A 59 -19.45 1.93 12.03
CA ASP A 59 -20.78 1.68 11.49
C ASP A 59 -20.89 0.25 10.94
N ALA A 60 -22.04 -0.39 11.16
CA ALA A 60 -22.31 -1.74 10.67
C ALA A 60 -22.18 -1.86 9.14
N GLY A 61 -22.47 -0.78 8.40
CA GLY A 61 -22.30 -0.71 6.96
C GLY A 61 -20.83 -0.75 6.54
N VAL A 62 -19.97 0.00 7.26
CA VAL A 62 -18.52 0.01 7.03
C VAL A 62 -17.92 -1.37 7.33
N LEU A 63 -18.30 -2.00 8.44
CA LEU A 63 -17.80 -3.33 8.80
C LEU A 63 -18.19 -4.39 7.75
N LYS A 64 -19.44 -4.37 7.29
CA LYS A 64 -19.92 -5.26 6.21
C LYS A 64 -19.14 -5.03 4.92
N SER A 65 -18.90 -3.77 4.55
CA SER A 65 -18.12 -3.42 3.37
C SER A 65 -16.67 -3.88 3.46
N CYS A 66 -16.03 -3.71 4.62
CA CYS A 66 -14.68 -4.23 4.88
C CYS A 66 -14.60 -5.75 4.73
N ALA A 67 -15.58 -6.49 5.29
CA ALA A 67 -15.63 -7.94 5.15
C ALA A 67 -15.81 -8.38 3.70
N MET A 68 -16.71 -7.75 2.95
CA MET A 68 -16.91 -8.03 1.53
C MET A 68 -15.65 -7.74 0.71
N LEU A 69 -14.99 -6.61 0.97
CA LEU A 69 -13.73 -6.23 0.30
C LEU A 69 -12.60 -7.23 0.62
N PHE A 70 -12.48 -7.65 1.86
CA PHE A 70 -11.50 -8.67 2.24
C PHE A 70 -11.72 -9.99 1.50
N VAL A 71 -12.96 -10.48 1.45
CA VAL A 71 -13.30 -11.71 0.73
C VAL A 71 -13.03 -11.56 -0.77
N SER A 72 -13.43 -10.44 -1.38
CA SER A 72 -13.18 -10.18 -2.79
C SER A 72 -11.67 -10.08 -3.10
N ALA A 73 -10.89 -9.49 -2.20
CA ALA A 73 -9.43 -9.41 -2.32
C ALA A 73 -8.78 -10.80 -2.27
N VAL A 74 -9.23 -11.67 -1.36
CA VAL A 74 -8.75 -13.06 -1.28
C VAL A 74 -9.06 -13.81 -2.58
N ILE A 75 -10.29 -13.71 -3.09
CA ILE A 75 -10.69 -14.36 -4.34
C ILE A 75 -9.83 -13.85 -5.50
N MET A 76 -9.67 -12.54 -5.62
CA MET A 76 -8.84 -11.91 -6.65
C MET A 76 -7.39 -12.38 -6.58
N GLN A 77 -6.82 -12.44 -5.38
CA GLN A 77 -5.44 -12.86 -5.17
C GLN A 77 -5.24 -14.35 -5.50
N LEU A 78 -6.18 -15.21 -5.14
CA LEU A 78 -6.16 -16.62 -5.52
C LEU A 78 -6.28 -16.80 -7.04
N LEU A 79 -7.14 -16.03 -7.69
CA LEU A 79 -7.27 -16.03 -9.15
C LEU A 79 -5.95 -15.62 -9.82
N CYS A 80 -5.30 -14.55 -9.35
CA CYS A 80 -3.99 -14.12 -9.85
C CYS A 80 -2.92 -15.22 -9.68
N LEU A 81 -2.89 -15.90 -8.54
CA LEU A 81 -1.96 -17.01 -8.29
C LEU A 81 -2.20 -18.19 -9.23
N VAL A 82 -3.46 -18.55 -9.48
CA VAL A 82 -3.83 -19.62 -10.41
C VAL A 82 -3.46 -19.25 -11.84
N LEU A 83 -3.82 -18.03 -12.27
CA LEU A 83 -3.49 -17.55 -13.61
C LEU A 83 -1.98 -17.47 -13.84
N ASN A 84 -1.20 -17.06 -12.85
CA ASN A 84 0.26 -17.01 -12.93
C ASN A 84 0.89 -18.38 -13.27
N ARG A 85 0.24 -19.46 -12.90
CA ARG A 85 0.74 -20.80 -13.19
C ARG A 85 0.68 -21.14 -14.70
N PHE A 86 -0.28 -20.55 -15.43
CA PHE A 86 -0.54 -20.87 -16.83
C PHE A 86 -0.06 -19.79 -17.81
N LEU A 87 -0.13 -18.50 -17.43
CA LEU A 87 0.07 -17.39 -18.35
C LEU A 87 1.52 -17.22 -18.82
N PHE A 88 2.51 -17.58 -18.00
CA PHE A 88 3.92 -17.22 -18.24
C PHE A 88 4.82 -18.43 -18.56
N GLU A 89 4.26 -19.58 -18.96
CA GLU A 89 5.04 -20.81 -19.25
C GLU A 89 5.96 -20.65 -20.47
N ARG A 90 5.63 -19.75 -21.40
CA ARG A 90 6.37 -19.55 -22.64
C ARG A 90 7.55 -18.56 -22.55
N TYR A 91 7.72 -17.92 -21.39
CA TYR A 91 8.76 -16.91 -21.21
C TYR A 91 10.03 -17.50 -20.59
N ASP A 92 11.17 -16.85 -20.89
CA ASP A 92 12.45 -17.15 -20.27
C ASP A 92 12.36 -17.14 -18.73
N PRO A 93 13.03 -18.07 -18.00
CA PRO A 93 12.88 -18.22 -16.55
C PRO A 93 13.08 -16.94 -15.73
N GLN A 94 13.98 -16.05 -16.16
CA GLN A 94 14.21 -14.78 -15.45
C GLN A 94 13.04 -13.80 -15.66
N ARG A 95 12.60 -13.65 -16.91
CA ARG A 95 11.45 -12.78 -17.25
C ARG A 95 10.15 -13.32 -16.66
N LYS A 96 9.98 -14.64 -16.65
CA LYS A 96 8.81 -15.32 -16.04
C LYS A 96 8.65 -14.90 -14.58
N LYS A 97 9.72 -14.95 -13.78
CA LYS A 97 9.67 -14.58 -12.35
C LYS A 97 9.23 -13.13 -12.13
N VAL A 98 9.74 -12.21 -12.92
CA VAL A 98 9.38 -10.79 -12.84
C VAL A 98 7.91 -10.57 -13.22
N LEU A 99 7.46 -11.15 -14.34
CA LEU A 99 6.07 -11.05 -14.79
C LEU A 99 5.09 -11.65 -13.76
N GLN A 100 5.43 -12.82 -13.22
CA GLN A 100 4.64 -13.46 -12.17
C GLN A 100 4.54 -12.58 -10.91
N TYR A 101 5.64 -11.97 -10.49
CA TYR A 101 5.65 -11.05 -9.36
C TYR A 101 4.78 -9.82 -9.62
N CYS A 102 4.95 -9.17 -10.78
CA CYS A 102 4.16 -7.98 -11.15
C CYS A 102 2.65 -8.25 -11.22
N THR A 103 2.24 -9.48 -11.55
CA THR A 103 0.82 -9.84 -11.61
C THR A 103 0.18 -9.98 -10.23
N ILE A 104 0.94 -10.46 -9.24
CA ILE A 104 0.43 -10.66 -7.86
C ILE A 104 0.64 -9.46 -6.94
N VAL A 105 1.52 -8.53 -7.33
CA VAL A 105 1.88 -7.36 -6.50
C VAL A 105 1.69 -6.07 -7.31
N PRO A 106 0.45 -5.61 -7.49
CA PRO A 106 0.20 -4.31 -8.10
C PRO A 106 0.67 -3.18 -7.16
N MET A 107 1.16 -2.08 -7.73
CA MET A 107 1.65 -0.90 -6.98
C MET A 107 0.50 -0.07 -6.37
N SER A 108 -0.35 -0.71 -5.58
CA SER A 108 -1.58 -0.10 -5.07
C SER A 108 -1.34 0.84 -3.88
N ASP A 109 -0.28 0.66 -3.12
CA ASP A 109 -0.01 1.50 -1.94
C ASP A 109 0.35 2.95 -2.32
N PHE A 110 1.14 3.12 -3.38
CA PHE A 110 1.64 4.44 -3.79
C PHE A 110 0.63 5.24 -4.60
N LEU A 111 -0.14 4.60 -5.46
CA LEU A 111 -1.10 5.27 -6.35
C LEU A 111 -2.54 5.06 -5.90
N GLY A 112 -2.89 3.87 -5.46
CA GLY A 112 -4.26 3.51 -5.09
C GLY A 112 -4.75 4.24 -3.83
N ASN A 113 -3.94 4.33 -2.79
CA ASN A 113 -4.32 5.03 -1.56
C ASN A 113 -4.63 6.51 -1.78
N PRO A 114 -3.78 7.33 -2.47
CA PRO A 114 -4.11 8.72 -2.76
C PRO A 114 -5.39 8.90 -3.58
N ILE A 115 -5.65 8.02 -4.53
CA ILE A 115 -6.87 8.06 -5.34
C ILE A 115 -8.09 7.73 -4.47
N ALA A 116 -8.02 6.68 -3.67
CA ALA A 116 -9.12 6.29 -2.80
C ALA A 116 -9.40 7.33 -1.71
N GLU A 117 -8.34 7.94 -1.14
CA GLU A 117 -8.45 9.04 -0.19
C GLU A 117 -9.10 10.27 -0.83
N GLY A 118 -8.74 10.61 -2.06
CA GLY A 118 -9.33 11.72 -2.80
C GLY A 118 -10.80 11.53 -3.17
N ILE A 119 -11.26 10.27 -3.36
CA ILE A 119 -12.64 9.96 -3.73
C ILE A 119 -13.53 9.72 -2.51
N TYR A 120 -13.04 8.97 -1.53
CA TYR A 120 -13.80 8.46 -0.39
C TYR A 120 -13.29 8.95 0.97
N ASN A 121 -12.32 9.87 0.99
CA ASN A 121 -11.65 10.37 2.20
C ASN A 121 -11.02 9.23 3.03
N GLU A 122 -11.05 9.33 4.36
CA GLU A 122 -10.45 8.34 5.26
C GLU A 122 -11.03 6.92 5.09
N VAL A 123 -12.32 6.82 4.76
CA VAL A 123 -12.98 5.53 4.49
C VAL A 123 -12.37 4.83 3.28
N GLY A 124 -11.98 5.58 2.24
CA GLY A 124 -11.30 5.05 1.07
C GLY A 124 -9.95 4.41 1.42
N VAL A 125 -9.18 5.06 2.28
CA VAL A 125 -7.88 4.51 2.77
C VAL A 125 -8.11 3.25 3.61
N LEU A 126 -9.15 3.21 4.44
CA LEU A 126 -9.52 2.00 5.19
C LEU A 126 -9.85 0.85 4.23
N TYR A 127 -10.70 1.08 3.24
CA TYR A 127 -11.11 0.05 2.28
C TYR A 127 -9.93 -0.48 1.46
N THR A 128 -9.06 0.39 0.97
CA THR A 128 -7.84 -0.03 0.26
C THR A 128 -6.89 -0.78 1.18
N SER A 129 -6.73 -0.35 2.42
CA SER A 129 -5.87 -1.02 3.40
C SER A 129 -6.34 -2.45 3.68
N ILE A 130 -7.65 -2.66 3.86
CA ILE A 130 -8.24 -3.99 4.06
C ILE A 130 -8.08 -4.86 2.79
N PHE A 131 -8.35 -4.28 1.61
CA PHE A 131 -8.20 -4.97 0.33
C PHE A 131 -6.75 -5.41 0.08
N LEU A 132 -5.77 -4.65 0.54
CA LEU A 132 -4.35 -4.94 0.34
C LEU A 132 -3.77 -5.97 1.32
N ILE A 133 -4.48 -6.36 2.38
CA ILE A 133 -3.99 -7.36 3.36
C ILE A 133 -3.60 -8.68 2.67
N PRO A 134 -4.48 -9.36 1.91
CA PRO A 134 -4.12 -10.60 1.25
C PRO A 134 -2.96 -10.46 0.27
N MET A 135 -2.91 -9.35 -0.46
CA MET A 135 -1.81 -9.05 -1.37
C MET A 135 -0.47 -8.93 -0.65
N ARG A 136 -0.42 -8.21 0.49
CA ARG A 136 0.81 -8.08 1.29
C ARG A 136 1.27 -9.42 1.85
N ILE A 137 0.34 -10.26 2.29
CA ILE A 137 0.66 -11.62 2.74
C ILE A 137 1.30 -12.42 1.59
N VAL A 138 0.72 -12.39 0.39
CA VAL A 138 1.26 -13.09 -0.77
C VAL A 138 2.57 -12.48 -1.24
N MET A 139 2.71 -11.17 -1.24
CA MET A 139 3.95 -10.46 -1.60
C MET A 139 5.15 -10.94 -0.77
N TRP A 140 4.99 -10.96 0.55
CA TRP A 140 6.08 -11.35 1.47
C TRP A 140 6.25 -12.86 1.61
N SER A 141 5.27 -13.67 1.23
CA SER A 141 5.37 -15.13 1.25
C SER A 141 5.78 -15.69 -0.12
N VAL A 142 4.85 -15.73 -1.06
CA VAL A 142 5.08 -16.31 -2.40
C VAL A 142 5.96 -15.41 -3.26
N GLY A 143 5.75 -14.09 -3.20
CA GLY A 143 6.47 -13.13 -4.03
C GLY A 143 7.97 -13.15 -3.81
N THR A 144 8.40 -13.26 -2.55
CA THR A 144 9.84 -13.36 -2.22
C THR A 144 10.48 -14.64 -2.74
N THR A 145 9.72 -15.76 -2.82
CA THR A 145 10.26 -17.04 -3.30
C THR A 145 10.65 -17.03 -4.78
N TYR A 146 10.09 -16.11 -5.59
CA TYR A 146 10.47 -15.97 -6.99
C TYR A 146 11.91 -15.45 -7.18
N PHE A 147 12.42 -14.68 -6.22
CA PHE A 147 13.74 -14.02 -6.32
C PHE A 147 14.82 -14.71 -5.49
N VAL A 148 14.46 -15.46 -4.46
CA VAL A 148 15.41 -16.21 -3.63
C VAL A 148 15.66 -17.57 -4.29
N ALA A 149 16.68 -17.65 -5.14
CA ALA A 149 17.10 -18.89 -5.76
C ALA A 149 18.10 -19.62 -4.84
N GLY A 150 17.72 -20.81 -4.38
CA GLY A 150 18.67 -21.78 -3.77
C GLY A 150 18.78 -21.79 -2.25
N GLU A 151 18.22 -20.86 -1.51
CA GLU A 151 18.12 -20.96 -0.06
C GLU A 151 16.77 -21.56 0.36
N THR A 152 16.79 -22.51 1.28
CA THR A 152 15.60 -22.98 1.97
C THR A 152 15.07 -21.82 2.82
N VAL A 153 14.14 -21.04 2.23
CA VAL A 153 13.53 -19.93 2.95
C VAL A 153 12.77 -20.52 4.14
N GLU A 154 13.27 -20.28 5.33
CA GLU A 154 12.61 -20.70 6.56
C GLU A 154 11.21 -20.08 6.61
N LYS A 155 10.18 -20.89 6.37
CA LYS A 155 8.76 -20.47 6.38
C LYS A 155 8.41 -19.67 7.65
N LYS A 156 9.03 -20.02 8.76
CA LYS A 156 8.86 -19.35 10.05
C LYS A 156 9.37 -17.89 10.05
N LYS A 157 10.51 -17.64 9.39
CA LYS A 157 11.10 -16.31 9.24
C LYS A 157 10.28 -15.44 8.29
N LEU A 158 9.77 -16.04 7.20
CA LEU A 158 8.85 -15.36 6.28
C LEU A 158 7.57 -14.90 6.99
N ILE A 159 6.89 -15.81 7.68
CA ILE A 159 5.66 -15.49 8.40
C ILE A 159 5.91 -14.41 9.45
N LYS A 160 7.03 -14.48 10.18
CA LYS A 160 7.39 -13.45 11.14
C LYS A 160 7.57 -12.08 10.46
N ASN A 161 8.30 -12.01 9.35
CA ASN A 161 8.53 -10.76 8.61
C ASN A 161 7.22 -10.15 8.09
N VAL A 162 6.29 -11.00 7.62
CA VAL A 162 4.96 -10.56 7.20
C VAL A 162 4.18 -9.97 8.38
N LEU A 163 4.07 -10.71 9.47
CA LEU A 163 3.26 -10.30 10.63
C LEU A 163 3.83 -9.07 11.36
N THR A 164 5.15 -8.89 11.32
CA THR A 164 5.83 -7.74 11.92
C THR A 164 6.00 -6.55 10.97
N HIS A 165 5.47 -6.65 9.75
CA HIS A 165 5.56 -5.54 8.80
C HIS A 165 4.80 -4.31 9.33
N PRO A 166 5.40 -3.09 9.32
CA PRO A 166 4.81 -1.90 9.94
C PRO A 166 3.39 -1.60 9.48
N CYS A 167 3.10 -1.80 8.19
CA CYS A 167 1.75 -1.59 7.65
C CYS A 167 0.72 -2.58 8.21
N LEU A 168 1.09 -3.87 8.41
CA LEU A 168 0.19 -4.86 9.00
C LEU A 168 -0.02 -4.60 10.49
N VAL A 169 1.04 -4.23 11.21
CA VAL A 169 0.93 -3.80 12.63
C VAL A 169 -0.02 -2.60 12.75
N ALA A 170 0.10 -1.61 11.87
CA ALA A 170 -0.81 -0.46 11.84
C ALA A 170 -2.27 -0.86 11.58
N ILE A 171 -2.53 -1.83 10.69
CA ILE A 171 -3.88 -2.37 10.47
C ILE A 171 -4.40 -3.06 11.73
N TYR A 172 -3.61 -3.94 12.37
CA TYR A 172 -4.07 -4.65 13.57
C TYR A 172 -4.39 -3.70 14.72
N LEU A 173 -3.49 -2.73 14.97
CA LEU A 173 -3.71 -1.71 16.01
C LEU A 173 -4.89 -0.80 15.65
N GLY A 174 -5.00 -0.40 14.40
CA GLY A 174 -6.09 0.43 13.91
C GLY A 174 -7.45 -0.26 14.04
N LEU A 175 -7.55 -1.52 13.61
CA LEU A 175 -8.77 -2.32 13.77
C LEU A 175 -9.12 -2.54 15.23
N LEU A 176 -8.13 -2.77 16.08
CA LEU A 176 -8.34 -2.88 17.53
C LEU A 176 -8.94 -1.58 18.10
N CYS A 177 -8.35 -0.43 17.77
CA CYS A 177 -8.88 0.88 18.18
C CYS A 177 -10.30 1.13 17.63
N MET A 178 -10.55 0.75 16.38
CA MET A 178 -11.87 0.88 15.76
C MET A 178 -12.94 0.03 16.46
N VAL A 179 -12.61 -1.21 16.82
CA VAL A 179 -13.57 -2.11 17.52
C VAL A 179 -13.78 -1.70 18.98
N THR A 180 -12.71 -1.31 19.66
CA THR A 180 -12.78 -0.92 21.07
C THR A 180 -13.24 0.52 21.28
N GLN A 181 -13.30 1.33 20.24
CA GLN A 181 -13.66 2.75 20.26
C GLN A 181 -12.88 3.54 21.34
N VAL A 182 -11.61 3.16 21.57
CA VAL A 182 -10.74 3.82 22.56
C VAL A 182 -10.44 5.23 22.12
N GLN A 183 -10.73 6.19 22.96
CA GLN A 183 -10.33 7.59 22.75
C GLN A 183 -8.84 7.75 23.00
N LEU A 184 -8.09 7.94 21.90
CA LEU A 184 -6.66 8.19 21.99
C LEU A 184 -6.39 9.61 22.49
N PRO A 185 -5.31 9.85 23.28
CA PRO A 185 -4.88 11.19 23.66
C PRO A 185 -4.69 12.06 22.43
N SER A 186 -5.12 13.32 22.49
CA SER A 186 -5.09 14.26 21.37
C SER A 186 -3.70 14.43 20.76
N VAL A 187 -2.65 14.32 21.58
CA VAL A 187 -1.26 14.40 21.12
C VAL A 187 -0.94 13.26 20.15
N ILE A 188 -1.28 12.02 20.53
CA ILE A 188 -1.02 10.83 19.68
C ILE A 188 -1.84 10.93 18.40
N LEU A 189 -3.14 11.26 18.54
CA LEU A 189 -4.05 11.41 17.41
C LEU A 189 -3.55 12.44 16.39
N ASN A 190 -3.17 13.62 16.86
CA ASN A 190 -2.68 14.69 16.00
C ASN A 190 -1.33 14.34 15.34
N THR A 191 -0.41 13.72 16.08
CA THR A 191 0.87 13.27 15.54
C THR A 191 0.66 12.28 14.39
N VAL A 192 -0.17 11.27 14.60
CA VAL A 192 -0.49 10.27 13.56
C VAL A 192 -1.17 10.93 12.35
N LYS A 193 -2.11 11.86 12.58
CA LYS A 193 -2.78 12.60 11.50
C LYS A 193 -1.82 13.43 10.68
N TYR A 194 -0.92 14.18 11.31
CA TYR A 194 0.05 15.02 10.59
C TYR A 194 1.02 14.17 9.75
N ILE A 195 1.55 13.10 10.33
CA ILE A 195 2.45 12.18 9.59
C ILE A 195 1.70 11.48 8.46
N GLY A 196 0.50 10.97 8.73
CA GLY A 196 -0.32 10.28 7.73
C GLY A 196 -0.71 11.18 6.55
N ASN A 197 -0.96 12.46 6.80
CA ASN A 197 -1.29 13.44 5.75
C ASN A 197 -0.13 13.70 4.77
N CYS A 198 1.11 13.40 5.15
CA CYS A 198 2.26 13.48 4.26
C CYS A 198 2.29 12.35 3.21
N ASN A 199 1.40 11.35 3.31
CA ASN A 199 1.43 10.17 2.45
C ASN A 199 1.43 10.53 0.96
N SER A 200 0.39 11.20 0.47
CA SER A 200 0.26 11.55 -0.95
C SER A 200 1.38 12.47 -1.43
N MET A 201 1.83 13.39 -0.58
CA MET A 201 2.91 14.33 -0.88
C MET A 201 4.25 13.63 -1.09
N LEU A 202 4.53 12.57 -0.35
CA LEU A 202 5.81 11.85 -0.42
C LEU A 202 5.77 10.69 -1.40
N THR A 203 4.69 9.91 -1.41
CA THR A 203 4.61 8.68 -2.22
C THR A 203 4.56 8.95 -3.72
N LEU A 204 3.76 9.93 -4.17
CA LEU A 204 3.60 10.23 -5.59
C LEU A 204 4.87 10.77 -6.26
N PRO A 205 5.59 11.77 -5.69
CA PRO A 205 6.86 12.21 -6.23
C PRO A 205 7.92 11.12 -6.21
N LEU A 206 7.99 10.28 -5.17
CA LEU A 206 8.91 9.16 -5.10
C LEU A 206 8.64 8.11 -6.18
N TRP A 207 7.37 7.83 -6.46
CA TRP A 207 6.99 6.91 -7.53
C TRP A 207 7.42 7.46 -8.89
N ALA A 208 7.13 8.71 -9.19
CA ALA A 208 7.55 9.35 -10.44
C ALA A 208 9.08 9.39 -10.60
N TYR A 209 9.81 9.65 -9.50
CA TYR A 209 11.27 9.56 -9.47
C TYR A 209 11.76 8.15 -9.81
N ALA A 210 11.06 7.11 -9.38
CA ALA A 210 11.47 5.71 -9.58
C ALA A 210 11.23 5.23 -11.01
N VAL A 211 10.19 5.74 -11.70
CA VAL A 211 9.76 5.28 -13.04
C VAL A 211 10.41 6.09 -14.18
N GLY A 212 10.66 7.38 -13.97
CA GLY A 212 11.33 8.27 -14.96
C GLY A 212 12.83 8.19 -14.87
#